data_e43d0132dab2c1e85dcf200fde649e0d
#
_entry.id   e43d0132dab2c1e85dcf200fde649e0d
#
_cell.length_a   1.000
_cell.length_b   1.000
_cell.length_c   1.000
_cell.angle_alpha   90.00
_cell.angle_beta   90.00
_cell.angle_gamma   90.00
#
_symmetry.space_group_name_H-M   'P 1'
#
loop_
_entity.id
_entity.type
_entity.pdbx_description
1 polymer ?
#
loop_
_entity_poly.entity_id
_entity_poly.type
_entity_poly.pdbx_seq_one_letter_code
_entity_poly.pdbx_strand_id
1 'polypeptide(L)'
;MKKNFTSIMFALCISLSAAAQTTTIHVQGAPRKVSQTVATRIQKAADAVTSTCIDFSKIERWAGEGECRAALALKWADGQNEGKTLVWGYRWKSTENPTGEDLIRAIAKADPALYLMGSTGPYGVTIGGIGYDADNDRFVSVTTMTGEVYPRCGFVTQPSDEYESSAATDYGDGDAWNSGWYSGFWSYYVADKADDALQMAQTGATGRTLTDGCVDAYVFSYFASDAEPNVYDGNLEYLPATTDYSTGTFVLNEGWFGKENASVNHLSENGEWTYRCADNIGATGCYATPWANRYYIIAKQPKDNGAEVSGGRITVCDANSMRVLKQIENIGGANEDGRSFCGIDEHRAYVSTTEGIYELDLDNLEITKKVLSTENYNTQFGNMVRFGDYVLATEYGKNLFVINCADNTVVKTLPCTAASVVMAKDGSLWVSTTEGISRFNAETLDLEPLTLGEGIELPVLSSGAWNPDCFCASLQSNLLGFIEKLEHQQGVQV
;
A
#
# COMPACT_ATOMS: atom_id res chain seq x y z
N MET A 1 -29.41 13.58 -29.78
CA MET A 1 -28.07 13.70 -30.34
C MET A 1 -27.08 12.60 -29.87
N LYS A 2 -27.18 12.07 -28.64
CA LYS A 2 -26.24 11.04 -28.11
C LYS A 2 -26.34 9.66 -28.79
N LYS A 3 -27.51 9.24 -29.26
CA LYS A 3 -27.69 7.91 -29.90
C LYS A 3 -27.05 7.77 -31.30
N ASN A 4 -26.83 8.85 -32.01
CA ASN A 4 -26.25 8.78 -33.37
C ASN A 4 -24.70 8.83 -33.36
N PHE A 5 -24.09 9.18 -32.25
CA PHE A 5 -22.64 9.29 -32.12
C PHE A 5 -21.95 7.93 -32.04
N THR A 6 -22.57 6.99 -31.32
CA THR A 6 -22.05 5.62 -31.15
C THR A 6 -22.10 4.80 -32.45
N SER A 7 -23.17 4.98 -33.25
CA SER A 7 -23.30 4.27 -34.52
C SER A 7 -22.31 4.73 -35.59
N ILE A 8 -21.95 6.00 -35.60
CA ILE A 8 -20.98 6.55 -36.56
C ILE A 8 -19.53 6.15 -36.22
N MET A 9 -19.18 6.03 -34.91
CA MET A 9 -17.89 5.51 -34.49
C MET A 9 -17.70 4.02 -34.85
N PHE A 10 -18.75 3.22 -34.72
CA PHE A 10 -18.70 1.80 -35.09
C PHE A 10 -18.50 1.62 -36.61
N ALA A 11 -19.15 2.42 -37.46
CA ALA A 11 -18.97 2.38 -38.90
C ALA A 11 -17.55 2.85 -39.31
N LEU A 12 -16.92 3.77 -38.59
CA LEU A 12 -15.58 4.25 -38.89
C LEU A 12 -14.49 3.21 -38.52
N CYS A 13 -14.66 2.51 -37.41
CA CYS A 13 -13.76 1.41 -37.02
C CYS A 13 -13.82 0.24 -38.04
N ILE A 14 -14.99 -0.08 -38.56
CA ILE A 14 -15.15 -1.18 -39.56
C ILE A 14 -14.60 -0.77 -40.94
N SER A 15 -14.71 0.49 -41.33
CA SER A 15 -14.20 0.98 -42.62
C SER A 15 -12.67 1.15 -42.60
N LEU A 16 -12.07 1.42 -41.45
CA LEU A 16 -10.60 1.47 -41.30
C LEU A 16 -9.99 0.06 -41.33
N SER A 17 -10.64 -0.92 -40.71
CA SER A 17 -10.18 -2.32 -40.74
C SER A 17 -10.23 -2.98 -42.13
N ALA A 18 -11.10 -2.51 -43.02
CA ALA A 18 -11.23 -3.05 -44.39
C ALA A 18 -10.26 -2.44 -45.40
N ALA A 19 -9.72 -1.25 -45.12
CA ALA A 19 -8.85 -0.53 -46.06
C ALA A 19 -7.35 -0.65 -45.77
N ALA A 20 -6.99 -1.15 -44.58
CA ALA A 20 -5.64 -1.12 -44.10
C ALA A 20 -5.05 -2.48 -43.84
N GLN A 21 -4.85 -3.24 -44.92
CA GLN A 21 -3.95 -4.41 -44.81
C GLN A 21 -2.51 -4.04 -44.57
N THR A 22 -2.19 -2.78 -44.38
CA THR A 22 -0.79 -2.28 -44.17
C THR A 22 -0.57 -1.32 -43.02
N THR A 23 -1.61 -0.82 -42.36
CA THR A 23 -1.36 0.13 -41.23
C THR A 23 -2.59 0.18 -40.32
N THR A 24 -2.82 -0.83 -39.56
CA THR A 24 -3.93 -0.78 -38.61
C THR A 24 -3.39 -0.30 -37.27
N ILE A 25 -3.52 0.99 -37.03
CA ILE A 25 -3.41 1.50 -35.69
C ILE A 25 -4.70 1.15 -34.99
N HIS A 26 -4.62 0.17 -34.14
CA HIS A 26 -5.70 -0.09 -33.24
C HIS A 26 -5.56 0.84 -32.02
N VAL A 27 -5.81 2.12 -32.22
CA VAL A 27 -6.05 3.02 -31.13
C VAL A 27 -7.49 2.80 -30.70
N GLN A 28 -7.68 1.86 -29.80
CA GLN A 28 -9.01 1.54 -29.29
C GLN A 28 -9.56 2.78 -28.61
N GLY A 29 -10.59 3.38 -29.22
CA GLY A 29 -11.20 4.59 -28.71
C GLY A 29 -10.44 5.89 -28.97
N ALA A 30 -9.43 5.91 -29.85
CA ALA A 30 -8.74 7.14 -30.22
C ALA A 30 -9.69 8.22 -30.71
N PRO A 31 -9.50 9.47 -30.32
CA PRO A 31 -10.35 10.57 -30.78
C PRO A 31 -10.23 10.75 -32.29
N ARG A 32 -11.33 11.22 -32.90
CA ARG A 32 -11.41 11.50 -34.34
C ARG A 32 -10.32 12.38 -34.95
N LYS A 33 -9.48 13.00 -34.09
CA LYS A 33 -8.42 13.90 -34.48
C LYS A 33 -7.05 13.25 -34.65
N VAL A 34 -6.91 11.95 -34.37
CA VAL A 34 -5.65 11.25 -34.69
C VAL A 34 -5.51 11.29 -36.21
N SER A 35 -4.61 12.12 -36.67
CA SER A 35 -4.35 12.22 -38.09
C SER A 35 -3.67 10.96 -38.57
N GLN A 36 -3.99 10.51 -39.79
CA GLN A 36 -3.31 9.40 -40.45
C GLN A 36 -1.79 9.62 -40.50
N THR A 37 -1.34 10.87 -40.47
CA THR A 37 0.06 11.28 -40.40
C THR A 37 0.73 10.87 -39.09
N VAL A 38 0.08 11.11 -37.94
CA VAL A 38 0.62 10.71 -36.63
C VAL A 38 0.69 9.19 -36.52
N ALA A 39 -0.34 8.51 -36.98
CA ALA A 39 -0.39 7.08 -37.06
C ALA A 39 0.76 6.48 -37.89
N THR A 40 1.03 7.04 -39.05
CA THR A 40 2.15 6.62 -39.92
C THR A 40 3.50 6.91 -39.27
N ARG A 41 3.64 8.03 -38.56
CA ARG A 41 4.87 8.38 -37.81
C ARG A 41 5.14 7.38 -36.70
N ILE A 42 4.12 7.03 -35.92
CA ILE A 42 4.24 6.04 -34.83
C ILE A 42 4.71 4.70 -35.40
N GLN A 43 4.07 4.21 -36.46
CA GLN A 43 4.47 2.97 -37.12
C GLN A 43 5.90 3.04 -37.65
N LYS A 44 6.28 4.14 -38.30
CA LYS A 44 7.63 4.33 -38.84
C LYS A 44 8.69 4.36 -37.74
N ALA A 45 8.41 4.98 -36.60
CA ALA A 45 9.32 4.98 -35.46
C ALA A 45 9.50 3.57 -34.86
N ALA A 46 8.41 2.80 -34.76
CA ALA A 46 8.47 1.40 -34.34
C ALA A 46 9.30 0.53 -35.30
N ASP A 47 9.10 0.71 -36.61
CA ASP A 47 9.82 -0.05 -37.66
C ASP A 47 11.33 0.26 -37.70
N ALA A 48 11.78 1.38 -37.12
CA ALA A 48 13.18 1.75 -37.03
C ALA A 48 13.96 1.00 -35.94
N VAL A 49 13.26 0.37 -35.01
CA VAL A 49 13.85 -0.38 -33.89
C VAL A 49 13.91 -1.86 -34.28
N THR A 50 15.11 -2.42 -34.32
CA THR A 50 15.36 -3.81 -34.76
C THR A 50 15.28 -4.82 -33.62
N SER A 51 15.20 -4.39 -32.36
CA SER A 51 15.12 -5.23 -31.17
C SER A 51 14.54 -4.41 -30.03
N THR A 52 13.97 -5.07 -29.01
CA THR A 52 13.51 -4.39 -27.79
C THR A 52 14.68 -3.84 -26.96
N CYS A 53 15.89 -4.31 -27.20
CA CYS A 53 17.09 -4.02 -26.38
C CYS A 53 16.96 -4.42 -24.90
N ILE A 54 15.89 -5.12 -24.51
CA ILE A 54 15.67 -5.53 -23.12
C ILE A 54 16.48 -6.79 -22.82
N ASP A 55 17.32 -6.67 -21.80
CA ASP A 55 18.09 -7.78 -21.24
C ASP A 55 17.40 -8.30 -19.97
N PHE A 56 16.73 -9.44 -20.06
CA PHE A 56 16.03 -10.07 -18.94
C PHE A 56 16.94 -10.37 -17.74
N SER A 57 18.25 -10.50 -17.96
CA SER A 57 19.21 -10.75 -16.87
C SER A 57 19.45 -9.53 -15.98
N LYS A 58 19.09 -8.35 -16.45
CA LYS A 58 19.21 -7.08 -15.72
C LYS A 58 17.94 -6.69 -14.98
N ILE A 59 16.85 -7.41 -15.22
CA ILE A 59 15.59 -7.12 -14.54
C ILE A 59 15.69 -7.66 -13.10
N GLU A 60 15.60 -6.75 -12.13
CA GLU A 60 15.60 -7.09 -10.70
C GLU A 60 14.22 -6.94 -10.08
N ARG A 61 13.37 -6.02 -10.60
CA ARG A 61 12.01 -5.78 -10.10
C ARG A 61 11.00 -6.66 -10.85
N TRP A 62 10.52 -7.68 -10.15
CA TRP A 62 9.62 -8.69 -10.67
C TRP A 62 8.27 -8.70 -9.95
N ALA A 63 7.18 -8.86 -10.71
CA ALA A 63 5.87 -9.20 -10.20
C ALA A 63 5.52 -10.65 -10.53
N GLY A 64 4.67 -11.27 -9.71
CA GLY A 64 4.24 -12.66 -9.90
C GLY A 64 5.33 -13.70 -9.65
N GLU A 65 4.97 -14.98 -9.83
CA GLU A 65 5.84 -16.12 -9.59
C GLU A 65 5.66 -17.17 -10.69
N GLY A 66 6.69 -17.87 -11.04
CA GLY A 66 6.67 -18.95 -12.03
C GLY A 66 7.92 -19.00 -12.90
N GLU A 67 7.95 -19.98 -13.80
CA GLU A 67 9.04 -20.24 -14.72
C GLU A 67 9.00 -19.42 -16.01
N CYS A 68 7.79 -19.03 -16.46
CA CYS A 68 7.62 -18.14 -17.60
C CYS A 68 7.81 -16.69 -17.20
N ARG A 69 8.27 -15.87 -18.13
CA ARG A 69 8.59 -14.45 -17.88
C ARG A 69 8.25 -13.56 -19.07
N ALA A 70 7.85 -12.33 -18.75
CA ALA A 70 7.71 -11.24 -19.70
C ALA A 70 8.33 -9.96 -19.14
N ALA A 71 8.60 -8.98 -19.99
CA ALA A 71 8.98 -7.64 -19.57
C ALA A 71 7.90 -6.63 -19.92
N LEU A 72 7.72 -5.62 -19.05
CA LEU A 72 6.95 -4.42 -19.32
C LEU A 72 7.92 -3.25 -19.41
N ALA A 73 7.76 -2.42 -20.44
CA ALA A 73 8.50 -1.19 -20.58
C ALA A 73 7.55 0.01 -20.68
N LEU A 74 7.82 1.06 -19.93
CA LEU A 74 7.02 2.27 -19.90
C LEU A 74 7.87 3.47 -20.24
N LYS A 75 7.41 4.26 -21.23
CA LYS A 75 8.07 5.49 -21.66
C LYS A 75 7.10 6.64 -21.69
N TRP A 76 7.39 7.65 -20.89
CA TRP A 76 6.65 8.91 -20.87
C TRP A 76 7.07 9.85 -22.00
N ALA A 77 6.32 10.91 -22.21
CA ALA A 77 6.65 11.95 -23.17
C ALA A 77 7.96 12.65 -22.81
N ASP A 78 8.59 13.28 -23.81
CA ASP A 78 9.83 14.05 -23.61
C ASP A 78 9.69 15.07 -22.46
N GLY A 79 10.73 15.15 -21.64
CA GLY A 79 10.77 16.00 -20.43
C GLY A 79 10.25 15.32 -19.16
N GLN A 80 9.68 14.14 -19.29
CA GLN A 80 9.28 13.30 -18.14
C GLN A 80 10.36 12.24 -17.89
N ASN A 81 10.58 11.91 -16.59
CA ASN A 81 11.51 10.84 -16.18
C ASN A 81 12.88 10.91 -16.91
N GLU A 82 13.42 12.11 -17.11
CA GLU A 82 14.71 12.33 -17.82
C GLU A 82 14.80 11.62 -19.19
N GLY A 83 13.67 11.31 -19.82
CA GLY A 83 13.60 10.55 -21.08
C GLY A 83 13.91 9.06 -20.96
N LYS A 84 13.99 8.52 -19.75
CA LYS A 84 14.23 7.10 -19.49
C LYS A 84 13.02 6.25 -19.79
N THR A 85 13.27 4.99 -20.17
CA THR A 85 12.25 3.94 -20.28
C THR A 85 12.42 2.97 -19.13
N LEU A 86 11.45 2.92 -18.24
CA LEU A 86 11.51 2.04 -17.07
C LEU A 86 11.09 0.62 -17.44
N VAL A 87 11.77 -0.38 -16.86
CA VAL A 87 11.56 -1.79 -17.18
C VAL A 87 11.28 -2.60 -15.93
N TRP A 88 10.18 -3.37 -15.98
CA TRP A 88 9.76 -4.36 -14.99
C TRP A 88 9.71 -5.75 -15.58
N GLY A 89 9.77 -6.77 -14.73
CA GLY A 89 9.51 -8.16 -15.07
C GLY A 89 8.18 -8.67 -14.51
N TYR A 90 7.60 -9.64 -15.20
CA TYR A 90 6.45 -10.39 -14.76
C TYR A 90 6.71 -11.89 -14.91
N ARG A 91 6.28 -12.69 -13.92
CA ARG A 91 6.43 -14.14 -13.90
C ARG A 91 5.08 -14.82 -13.73
N TRP A 92 4.91 -15.97 -14.38
CA TRP A 92 3.73 -16.81 -14.21
C TRP A 92 4.08 -18.29 -14.41
N LYS A 93 3.19 -19.17 -13.99
CA LYS A 93 3.34 -20.62 -14.19
C LYS A 93 2.96 -21.00 -15.62
N SER A 94 3.68 -21.93 -16.23
CA SER A 94 3.42 -22.40 -17.59
C SER A 94 2.03 -23.03 -17.80
N THR A 95 1.32 -23.31 -16.71
CA THR A 95 -0.08 -23.78 -16.73
C THR A 95 -1.10 -22.64 -16.83
N GLU A 96 -0.66 -21.39 -16.73
CA GLU A 96 -1.48 -20.18 -16.81
C GLU A 96 -1.39 -19.58 -18.21
N ASN A 97 -2.38 -18.77 -18.58
CA ASN A 97 -2.41 -18.08 -19.86
C ASN A 97 -2.70 -16.59 -19.63
N PRO A 98 -1.77 -15.84 -18.98
CA PRO A 98 -2.00 -14.46 -18.69
C PRO A 98 -2.00 -13.60 -19.95
N THR A 99 -2.63 -12.43 -19.81
CA THR A 99 -2.73 -11.41 -20.85
C THR A 99 -1.81 -10.23 -20.56
N GLY A 100 -1.66 -9.33 -21.54
CA GLY A 100 -0.96 -8.05 -21.31
C GLY A 100 -1.66 -7.18 -20.24
N GLU A 101 -2.98 -7.35 -20.05
CA GLU A 101 -3.71 -6.72 -18.94
C GLU A 101 -3.28 -7.30 -17.60
N ASP A 102 -3.17 -8.64 -17.49
CA ASP A 102 -2.71 -9.28 -16.26
C ASP A 102 -1.29 -8.84 -15.90
N LEU A 103 -0.42 -8.72 -16.89
CA LEU A 103 0.95 -8.25 -16.73
C LEU A 103 1.00 -6.83 -16.11
N ILE A 104 0.38 -5.85 -16.74
CA ILE A 104 0.45 -4.47 -16.26
C ILE A 104 -0.25 -4.28 -14.90
N ARG A 105 -1.36 -4.99 -14.67
CA ARG A 105 -2.05 -4.98 -13.37
C ARG A 105 -1.25 -5.65 -12.28
N ALA A 106 -0.58 -6.77 -12.57
CA ALA A 106 0.27 -7.45 -11.60
C ALA A 106 1.45 -6.57 -11.17
N ILE A 107 2.09 -5.89 -12.14
CA ILE A 107 3.18 -4.96 -11.87
C ILE A 107 2.69 -3.77 -11.05
N ALA A 108 1.58 -3.14 -11.42
CA ALA A 108 1.02 -2.03 -10.64
C ALA A 108 0.55 -2.45 -9.23
N LYS A 109 0.21 -3.72 -9.07
CA LYS A 109 -0.09 -4.27 -7.75
C LYS A 109 1.16 -4.50 -6.91
N ALA A 110 2.27 -4.91 -7.53
CA ALA A 110 3.52 -5.22 -6.86
C ALA A 110 4.40 -3.98 -6.60
N ASP A 111 4.36 -2.99 -7.51
CA ASP A 111 5.13 -1.77 -7.40
C ASP A 111 4.27 -0.61 -6.89
N PRO A 112 4.47 -0.18 -5.64
CA PRO A 112 3.67 0.91 -5.05
C PRO A 112 3.94 2.28 -5.68
N ALA A 113 5.02 2.44 -6.42
CA ALA A 113 5.35 3.67 -7.12
C ALA A 113 4.65 3.80 -8.48
N LEU A 114 4.04 2.71 -9.00
CA LEU A 114 3.38 2.71 -10.30
C LEU A 114 1.88 2.98 -10.18
N TYR A 115 1.42 3.98 -10.93
CA TYR A 115 0.02 4.41 -11.01
C TYR A 115 -0.55 4.08 -12.37
N LEU A 116 -1.76 3.52 -12.40
CA LEU A 116 -2.50 3.28 -13.62
C LEU A 116 -3.88 3.91 -13.52
N MET A 117 -4.26 4.67 -14.54
CA MET A 117 -5.60 5.18 -14.73
C MET A 117 -6.16 4.71 -16.06
N GLY A 118 -7.41 4.28 -16.07
CA GLY A 118 -8.02 3.79 -17.29
C GLY A 118 -9.49 3.45 -17.14
N SER A 119 -10.05 2.84 -18.14
CA SER A 119 -11.42 2.36 -18.15
C SER A 119 -11.48 0.89 -18.59
N THR A 120 -12.52 0.20 -18.16
CA THR A 120 -12.83 -1.15 -18.62
C THR A 120 -14.08 -1.10 -19.47
N GLY A 121 -14.00 -1.58 -20.69
CA GLY A 121 -15.10 -1.61 -21.66
C GLY A 121 -15.34 -2.99 -22.25
N PRO A 122 -16.26 -3.11 -23.21
CA PRO A 122 -16.56 -4.38 -23.88
C PRO A 122 -15.36 -5.04 -24.59
N TYR A 123 -14.30 -4.26 -24.83
CA TYR A 123 -13.09 -4.69 -25.53
C TYR A 123 -11.88 -4.80 -24.59
N GLY A 124 -12.11 -4.79 -23.28
CA GLY A 124 -11.10 -4.87 -22.25
C GLY A 124 -10.66 -3.53 -21.68
N VAL A 125 -9.47 -3.51 -21.11
CA VAL A 125 -8.91 -2.32 -20.46
C VAL A 125 -8.34 -1.33 -21.47
N THR A 126 -8.60 -0.06 -21.22
CA THR A 126 -7.95 1.07 -21.91
C THR A 126 -7.13 1.83 -20.88
N ILE A 127 -5.83 2.00 -21.11
CA ILE A 127 -4.96 2.79 -20.26
C ILE A 127 -5.04 4.25 -20.74
N GLY A 128 -5.46 5.13 -19.83
CA GLY A 128 -5.59 6.57 -20.08
C GLY A 128 -4.50 7.41 -19.43
N GLY A 129 -3.93 6.92 -18.33
CA GLY A 129 -2.86 7.58 -17.60
C GLY A 129 -1.92 6.59 -16.93
N ILE A 130 -0.63 6.90 -16.92
CA ILE A 130 0.40 6.17 -16.19
C ILE A 130 1.28 7.20 -15.47
N GLY A 131 1.52 6.95 -14.19
CA GLY A 131 2.45 7.71 -13.36
C GLY A 131 3.47 6.83 -12.68
N TYR A 132 4.59 7.41 -12.33
CA TYR A 132 5.65 6.77 -11.55
C TYR A 132 6.24 7.76 -10.56
N ASP A 133 6.26 7.41 -9.29
CA ASP A 133 6.84 8.14 -8.17
C ASP A 133 8.25 7.58 -7.95
N ALA A 134 9.25 8.26 -8.51
CA ALA A 134 10.61 7.74 -8.61
C ALA A 134 11.36 7.75 -7.28
N ASP A 135 11.17 8.79 -6.48
CA ASP A 135 11.90 8.99 -5.23
C ASP A 135 11.14 8.49 -4.00
N ASN A 136 9.88 8.06 -4.21
CA ASN A 136 9.00 7.55 -3.15
C ASN A 136 8.85 8.54 -1.98
N ASP A 137 8.99 9.83 -2.26
CA ASP A 137 9.01 10.87 -1.24
C ASP A 137 7.62 11.35 -0.88
N ARG A 138 6.69 11.30 -1.84
CA ARG A 138 5.29 11.70 -1.66
C ARG A 138 4.34 10.93 -2.54
N PHE A 139 3.05 11.13 -2.28
CA PHE A 139 1.99 10.65 -3.14
C PHE A 139 1.95 11.44 -4.44
N VAL A 140 2.04 10.77 -5.55
CA VAL A 140 1.39 11.25 -6.75
C VAL A 140 -0.11 11.08 -6.53
N SER A 141 -0.85 12.15 -6.32
CA SER A 141 -2.31 12.12 -6.28
C SER A 141 -2.85 12.48 -7.65
N VAL A 142 -3.75 11.68 -8.16
CA VAL A 142 -4.43 11.99 -9.41
C VAL A 142 -5.72 12.73 -9.09
N THR A 143 -5.79 14.00 -9.48
CA THR A 143 -6.99 14.81 -9.35
C THR A 143 -7.82 14.71 -10.63
N THR A 144 -9.09 14.33 -10.50
CA THR A 144 -10.04 14.30 -11.61
C THR A 144 -10.76 15.63 -11.79
N MET A 145 -11.53 15.76 -12.88
CA MET A 145 -12.40 16.93 -13.09
C MET A 145 -13.43 17.15 -11.98
N THR A 146 -13.85 16.09 -11.32
CA THR A 146 -14.79 16.15 -10.19
C THR A 146 -14.11 16.55 -8.88
N GLY A 147 -12.80 16.74 -8.88
CA GLY A 147 -12.02 17.05 -7.69
C GLY A 147 -11.77 15.84 -6.78
N GLU A 148 -12.08 14.63 -7.22
CA GLU A 148 -11.71 13.41 -6.51
C GLU A 148 -10.19 13.23 -6.56
N VAL A 149 -9.60 12.93 -5.41
CA VAL A 149 -8.18 12.63 -5.27
C VAL A 149 -8.03 11.13 -5.05
N TYR A 150 -7.31 10.47 -5.93
CA TYR A 150 -7.04 9.04 -5.80
C TYR A 150 -5.76 8.80 -5.01
N PRO A 151 -5.79 7.79 -4.12
CA PRO A 151 -4.62 7.44 -3.35
C PRO A 151 -3.50 6.90 -4.25
N ARG A 152 -2.30 6.93 -3.72
CA ARG A 152 -1.12 6.33 -4.30
C ARG A 152 -1.35 4.88 -4.72
N CYS A 153 -0.82 4.54 -5.89
CA CYS A 153 -0.73 3.21 -6.52
C CYS A 153 -2.06 2.52 -6.88
N GLY A 154 -1.92 1.58 -7.78
CA GLY A 154 -2.98 0.72 -8.27
C GLY A 154 -3.71 1.26 -9.51
N PHE A 155 -4.77 0.54 -9.91
CA PHE A 155 -5.57 0.90 -11.09
C PHE A 155 -6.79 1.72 -10.67
N VAL A 156 -6.88 2.93 -11.21
CA VAL A 156 -7.99 3.85 -11.00
C VAL A 156 -8.91 3.82 -12.23
N THR A 157 -10.19 3.57 -12.02
CA THR A 157 -11.17 3.58 -13.09
C THR A 157 -11.69 4.99 -13.34
N GLN A 158 -11.50 5.50 -14.57
CA GLN A 158 -12.00 6.79 -15.03
C GLN A 158 -12.64 6.68 -16.41
N PRO A 159 -13.70 7.46 -16.70
CA PRO A 159 -14.20 7.60 -18.05
C PRO A 159 -13.15 8.23 -18.97
N SER A 160 -13.11 7.81 -20.24
CA SER A 160 -12.10 8.28 -21.19
C SER A 160 -12.15 9.77 -21.50
N ASP A 161 -13.30 10.42 -21.30
CA ASP A 161 -13.48 11.88 -21.46
C ASP A 161 -12.85 12.68 -20.30
N GLU A 162 -12.49 12.05 -19.23
CA GLU A 162 -11.81 12.67 -18.10
C GLU A 162 -10.29 12.49 -18.09
N TYR A 163 -9.72 11.66 -18.98
CA TYR A 163 -8.27 11.42 -18.99
C TYR A 163 -7.44 12.68 -19.19
N GLU A 164 -7.91 13.59 -20.04
CA GLU A 164 -7.22 14.84 -20.38
C GLU A 164 -7.10 15.83 -19.22
N SER A 165 -8.05 15.77 -18.31
CA SER A 165 -8.16 16.69 -17.18
C SER A 165 -7.62 16.10 -15.89
N SER A 166 -7.17 14.84 -15.95
CA SER A 166 -6.49 14.22 -14.83
C SER A 166 -5.04 14.70 -14.76
N ALA A 167 -4.65 15.24 -13.64
CA ALA A 167 -3.32 15.77 -13.41
C ALA A 167 -2.73 15.15 -12.15
N ALA A 168 -1.43 14.91 -12.15
CA ALA A 168 -0.71 14.62 -10.93
C ALA A 168 -0.61 15.89 -10.08
N THR A 169 -0.83 15.78 -8.80
CA THR A 169 -0.79 16.91 -7.86
C THR A 169 0.57 17.06 -7.19
N ASP A 170 1.45 16.07 -7.30
CA ASP A 170 2.80 16.14 -6.76
C ASP A 170 3.81 15.59 -7.76
N TYR A 171 4.78 16.43 -8.09
CA TYR A 171 5.90 16.10 -8.96
C TYR A 171 7.18 16.25 -8.14
N GLY A 172 7.73 15.12 -7.69
CA GLY A 172 9.07 15.06 -7.12
C GLY A 172 10.16 15.02 -8.21
N ASP A 173 11.39 14.99 -7.78
CA ASP A 173 12.54 14.83 -8.69
C ASP A 173 12.53 13.42 -9.30
N GLY A 174 12.38 13.35 -10.60
CA GLY A 174 12.35 12.10 -11.37
C GLY A 174 10.97 11.49 -11.57
N ASP A 175 9.93 12.04 -10.98
CA ASP A 175 8.55 11.60 -11.15
C ASP A 175 8.04 11.78 -12.56
N ALA A 176 7.09 10.97 -12.94
CA ALA A 176 6.48 11.03 -14.25
C ALA A 176 4.96 10.84 -14.17
N TRP A 177 4.25 11.64 -14.95
CA TRP A 177 2.83 11.48 -15.17
C TRP A 177 2.45 11.91 -16.60
N ASN A 178 1.85 11.01 -17.34
CA ASN A 178 1.13 11.41 -18.55
C ASN A 178 -0.25 10.76 -18.57
N SER A 179 -1.24 11.57 -18.95
CA SER A 179 -2.60 11.12 -19.23
C SER A 179 -3.14 11.85 -20.44
N GLY A 180 -4.03 11.21 -21.16
CA GLY A 180 -4.63 11.87 -22.32
C GLY A 180 -5.50 10.95 -23.17
N TRP A 181 -6.33 11.62 -23.99
CA TRP A 181 -7.23 10.99 -24.93
C TRP A 181 -7.41 11.82 -26.20
N TYR A 182 -7.34 13.16 -26.08
CA TYR A 182 -7.54 14.12 -27.17
C TYR A 182 -6.28 14.87 -27.56
N SER A 183 -5.34 15.07 -26.67
CA SER A 183 -4.06 15.76 -26.93
C SER A 183 -2.89 14.79 -27.06
N GLY A 184 -3.01 13.60 -26.49
CA GLY A 184 -2.02 12.53 -26.53
C GLY A 184 -2.63 11.22 -26.04
N PHE A 185 -1.87 10.12 -26.14
CA PHE A 185 -2.33 8.82 -25.66
C PHE A 185 -1.19 7.84 -25.43
N TRP A 186 -1.47 6.79 -24.65
CA TRP A 186 -0.57 5.66 -24.44
C TRP A 186 -0.70 4.65 -25.56
N SER A 187 0.30 4.57 -26.43
CA SER A 187 0.40 3.57 -27.49
C SER A 187 0.92 2.26 -26.93
N TYR A 188 0.31 1.16 -27.32
CA TYR A 188 0.68 -0.17 -26.87
C TYR A 188 1.45 -0.92 -27.97
N TYR A 189 2.63 -1.42 -27.60
CA TYR A 189 3.53 -2.17 -28.48
C TYR A 189 3.84 -3.53 -27.87
N VAL A 190 4.14 -4.51 -28.72
CA VAL A 190 4.44 -5.88 -28.30
C VAL A 190 5.57 -6.48 -29.14
N ALA A 191 6.34 -7.36 -28.52
CA ALA A 191 7.27 -8.25 -29.18
C ALA A 191 7.13 -9.66 -28.59
N ASP A 192 7.20 -10.70 -29.42
CA ASP A 192 7.06 -12.08 -28.91
C ASP A 192 8.35 -12.59 -28.26
N LYS A 193 9.48 -11.92 -28.53
CA LYS A 193 10.77 -12.15 -27.87
C LYS A 193 11.53 -10.84 -27.69
N ALA A 194 12.44 -10.80 -26.73
CA ALA A 194 13.28 -9.63 -26.49
C ALA A 194 14.15 -9.22 -27.69
N ASP A 195 14.54 -10.17 -28.52
CA ASP A 195 15.34 -9.92 -29.72
C ASP A 195 14.53 -9.46 -30.93
N ASP A 196 13.21 -9.49 -30.86
CA ASP A 196 12.31 -9.04 -31.91
C ASP A 196 12.11 -7.51 -31.83
N ALA A 197 11.80 -6.89 -32.95
CA ALA A 197 11.40 -5.50 -32.97
C ALA A 197 10.00 -5.33 -32.33
N LEU A 198 9.82 -4.26 -31.56
CA LEU A 198 8.49 -3.89 -31.06
C LEU A 198 7.57 -3.50 -32.23
N GLN A 199 6.39 -4.09 -32.23
CA GLN A 199 5.34 -3.79 -33.20
C GLN A 199 4.14 -3.19 -32.46
N MET A 200 3.44 -2.26 -33.09
CA MET A 200 2.19 -1.78 -32.55
C MET A 200 1.20 -2.94 -32.38
N ALA A 201 0.65 -3.10 -31.19
CA ALA A 201 -0.25 -4.19 -30.91
C ALA A 201 -1.52 -4.13 -31.77
N GLN A 202 -1.91 -5.25 -32.31
CA GLN A 202 -3.14 -5.38 -33.13
C GLN A 202 -4.41 -5.54 -32.27
N THR A 203 -4.23 -5.83 -30.99
CA THR A 203 -5.30 -5.96 -30.00
C THR A 203 -4.95 -5.12 -28.76
N GLY A 204 -5.95 -4.81 -27.95
CA GLY A 204 -5.69 -4.26 -26.61
C GLY A 204 -4.99 -5.29 -25.70
N ALA A 205 -4.48 -4.84 -24.58
CA ALA A 205 -3.77 -5.68 -23.61
C ALA A 205 -4.58 -6.90 -23.14
N THR A 206 -5.89 -6.75 -22.99
CA THR A 206 -6.82 -7.84 -22.65
C THR A 206 -6.84 -8.98 -23.72
N GLY A 207 -6.64 -8.64 -24.99
CA GLY A 207 -6.60 -9.61 -26.10
C GLY A 207 -5.21 -10.16 -26.41
N ARG A 208 -4.16 -9.66 -25.74
CA ARG A 208 -2.77 -10.10 -25.88
C ARG A 208 -2.51 -11.26 -24.92
N THR A 209 -2.33 -12.47 -25.41
CA THR A 209 -1.83 -13.60 -24.62
C THR A 209 -0.31 -13.52 -24.56
N LEU A 210 0.26 -13.63 -23.35
CA LEU A 210 1.71 -13.58 -23.14
C LEU A 210 2.36 -14.92 -23.53
N THR A 211 3.58 -14.82 -24.05
CA THR A 211 4.47 -15.95 -24.32
C THR A 211 5.76 -15.78 -23.54
N ASP A 212 6.42 -16.89 -23.19
CA ASP A 212 7.69 -16.81 -22.43
C ASP A 212 8.76 -16.04 -23.22
N GLY A 213 9.32 -15.02 -22.56
CA GLY A 213 10.31 -14.12 -23.13
C GLY A 213 9.74 -12.94 -23.92
N CYS A 214 8.42 -12.74 -23.94
CA CYS A 214 7.77 -11.62 -24.66
C CYS A 214 8.02 -10.28 -23.94
N VAL A 215 7.79 -9.20 -24.67
CA VAL A 215 7.91 -7.82 -24.19
C VAL A 215 6.67 -7.04 -24.59
N ASP A 216 6.07 -6.38 -23.63
CA ASP A 216 4.99 -5.44 -23.82
C ASP A 216 5.47 -4.04 -23.46
N ALA A 217 5.08 -3.01 -24.19
CA ALA A 217 5.51 -1.65 -23.94
C ALA A 217 4.38 -0.64 -24.13
N TYR A 218 4.37 0.38 -23.27
CA TYR A 218 3.51 1.55 -23.44
C TYR A 218 4.37 2.80 -23.62
N VAL A 219 4.02 3.60 -24.61
CA VAL A 219 4.71 4.86 -24.94
C VAL A 219 3.68 5.96 -25.07
N PHE A 220 3.85 7.03 -24.30
CA PHE A 220 3.00 8.21 -24.41
C PHE A 220 3.48 9.16 -25.52
N SER A 221 2.54 9.65 -26.33
CA SER A 221 2.83 10.59 -27.40
C SER A 221 1.77 11.67 -27.50
N TYR A 222 2.20 12.93 -27.59
CA TYR A 222 1.31 14.04 -27.93
C TYR A 222 1.03 14.12 -29.43
N PHE A 223 -0.21 14.36 -29.81
CA PHE A 223 -0.59 14.49 -31.23
C PHE A 223 -0.03 15.73 -31.92
N ALA A 224 0.20 16.78 -31.11
CA ALA A 224 0.75 18.04 -31.62
C ALA A 224 2.29 18.07 -31.67
N SER A 225 2.95 17.00 -31.22
CA SER A 225 4.43 16.90 -31.25
C SER A 225 4.91 16.66 -32.69
N ASP A 226 5.86 17.47 -33.14
CA ASP A 226 6.60 17.21 -34.37
C ASP A 226 7.69 16.15 -34.20
N ALA A 227 7.98 15.77 -32.94
CA ALA A 227 8.91 14.70 -32.63
C ALA A 227 8.32 13.33 -33.03
N GLU A 228 9.10 12.53 -33.73
CA GLU A 228 8.75 11.14 -33.98
C GLU A 228 8.70 10.40 -32.63
N PRO A 229 7.59 9.73 -32.29
CA PRO A 229 7.55 8.96 -31.04
C PRO A 229 8.58 7.84 -31.13
N ASN A 230 9.61 7.95 -30.32
CA ASN A 230 10.65 6.94 -30.26
C ASN A 230 10.23 5.87 -29.25
N VAL A 231 9.93 4.68 -29.75
CA VAL A 231 9.49 3.55 -28.92
C VAL A 231 10.58 3.15 -27.94
N TYR A 232 11.82 3.13 -28.44
CA TYR A 232 13.01 2.97 -27.63
C TYR A 232 14.13 3.84 -28.19
N ASP A 233 14.72 4.64 -27.34
CA ASP A 233 15.94 5.40 -27.64
C ASP A 233 17.20 4.76 -27.03
N GLY A 234 17.08 3.54 -26.50
CA GLY A 234 18.15 2.83 -25.83
C GLY A 234 18.41 3.29 -24.40
N ASN A 235 17.62 4.23 -23.87
CA ASN A 235 17.75 4.72 -22.50
C ASN A 235 16.89 3.90 -21.54
N LEU A 236 17.20 2.59 -21.44
CA LEU A 236 16.50 1.67 -20.55
C LEU A 236 17.03 1.79 -19.13
N GLU A 237 16.14 1.91 -18.18
CA GLU A 237 16.43 1.84 -16.75
C GLU A 237 15.80 0.60 -16.15
N TYR A 238 16.65 -0.27 -15.62
CA TYR A 238 16.25 -1.45 -14.87
C TYR A 238 16.12 -1.06 -13.41
N LEU A 239 14.89 -1.12 -12.91
CA LEU A 239 14.62 -0.76 -11.53
C LEU A 239 15.22 -1.79 -10.57
N PRO A 240 15.81 -1.38 -9.45
CA PRO A 240 16.28 -2.31 -8.43
C PRO A 240 15.13 -3.17 -7.90
N ALA A 241 15.45 -4.31 -7.32
CA ALA A 241 14.45 -5.17 -6.67
C ALA A 241 13.63 -4.36 -5.66
N THR A 242 12.36 -4.70 -5.52
CA THR A 242 11.54 -4.13 -4.45
C THR A 242 12.11 -4.50 -3.10
N THR A 243 12.02 -3.59 -2.13
CA THR A 243 12.41 -3.87 -0.76
C THR A 243 11.64 -5.08 -0.23
N ASP A 244 12.36 -6.03 0.36
CA ASP A 244 11.74 -7.14 1.07
C ASP A 244 11.30 -6.67 2.47
N TYR A 245 10.00 -6.53 2.65
CA TYR A 245 9.40 -6.13 3.91
C TYR A 245 9.02 -7.30 4.82
N SER A 246 9.32 -8.55 4.44
CA SER A 246 9.05 -9.73 5.27
C SER A 246 10.01 -9.85 6.45
N THR A 247 11.15 -9.17 6.37
CA THR A 247 12.20 -9.15 7.40
C THR A 247 12.57 -7.70 7.77
N GLY A 248 13.44 -7.54 8.77
CA GLY A 248 13.91 -6.22 9.18
C GLY A 248 13.04 -5.56 10.27
N THR A 249 13.15 -4.25 10.39
CA THR A 249 12.52 -3.48 11.47
C THR A 249 11.70 -2.33 10.90
N PHE A 250 10.43 -2.27 11.27
CA PHE A 250 9.59 -1.11 10.97
C PHE A 250 9.70 -0.06 12.06
N VAL A 251 9.77 1.20 11.66
CA VAL A 251 9.78 2.35 12.55
C VAL A 251 8.60 3.24 12.21
N LEU A 252 7.59 3.25 13.09
CA LEU A 252 6.46 4.16 12.98
C LEU A 252 6.91 5.54 13.45
N ASN A 253 6.81 6.51 12.55
CA ASN A 253 7.03 7.93 12.87
C ASN A 253 5.68 8.54 13.23
N GLU A 254 5.60 9.19 14.37
CA GLU A 254 4.38 9.83 14.87
C GLU A 254 3.84 10.91 13.93
N GLY A 255 4.71 11.50 13.13
CA GLY A 255 4.46 12.69 12.34
C GLY A 255 4.86 13.96 13.08
N TRP A 256 4.67 15.10 12.46
CA TRP A 256 4.98 16.40 13.06
C TRP A 256 3.71 17.18 13.31
N PHE A 257 3.27 17.20 14.55
CA PHE A 257 2.03 17.90 14.96
C PHE A 257 1.94 19.31 14.38
N GLY A 258 0.83 19.59 13.71
CA GLY A 258 0.57 20.87 13.05
C GLY A 258 1.30 21.05 11.71
N LYS A 259 1.93 20.00 11.18
CA LYS A 259 2.70 20.05 9.93
C LYS A 259 2.40 18.90 8.98
N GLU A 260 2.50 17.66 9.45
CA GLU A 260 2.40 16.48 8.58
C GLU A 260 1.82 15.27 9.31
N ASN A 261 1.24 14.38 8.52
CA ASN A 261 0.77 13.07 8.98
C ASN A 261 1.94 12.16 9.37
N ALA A 262 1.59 11.06 10.04
CA ALA A 262 2.53 9.99 10.38
C ALA A 262 3.03 9.24 9.12
N SER A 263 4.13 8.51 9.28
CA SER A 263 4.74 7.66 8.25
C SER A 263 5.43 6.45 8.86
N VAL A 264 5.75 5.46 8.04
CA VAL A 264 6.53 4.28 8.44
C VAL A 264 7.83 4.24 7.65
N ASN A 265 8.94 4.01 8.32
CA ASN A 265 10.20 3.67 7.70
C ASN A 265 10.50 2.19 7.92
N HIS A 266 11.31 1.61 7.07
CA HIS A 266 11.80 0.24 7.19
C HIS A 266 13.33 0.22 7.18
N LEU A 267 13.91 -0.55 8.09
CA LEU A 267 15.32 -0.87 8.14
C LEU A 267 15.49 -2.36 7.80
N SER A 268 16.09 -2.65 6.66
CA SER A 268 16.37 -4.03 6.25
C SER A 268 17.42 -4.70 7.15
N GLU A 269 17.50 -6.03 7.11
CA GLU A 269 18.54 -6.78 7.82
C GLU A 269 19.96 -6.42 7.38
N ASN A 270 20.12 -5.91 6.16
CA ASN A 270 21.39 -5.43 5.62
C ASN A 270 21.77 -4.00 6.08
N GLY A 271 20.90 -3.36 6.85
CA GLY A 271 21.12 -1.99 7.35
C GLY A 271 20.70 -0.89 6.37
N GLU A 272 19.96 -1.21 5.32
CA GLU A 272 19.46 -0.24 4.36
C GLU A 272 18.11 0.34 4.82
N TRP A 273 17.97 1.66 4.75
CA TRP A 273 16.75 2.36 5.08
C TRP A 273 15.87 2.58 3.86
N THR A 274 14.61 2.20 3.96
CA THR A 274 13.54 2.67 3.08
C THR A 274 12.71 3.66 3.87
N TYR A 275 12.84 4.94 3.54
CA TYR A 275 12.08 6.01 4.20
C TYR A 275 10.67 6.07 3.65
N ARG A 276 9.71 6.35 4.56
CA ARG A 276 8.29 6.57 4.21
C ARG A 276 7.71 5.44 3.34
N CYS A 277 8.08 4.19 3.62
CA CYS A 277 7.53 3.03 2.91
C CYS A 277 5.99 2.92 3.02
N ALA A 278 5.39 3.53 4.03
CA ALA A 278 3.99 3.92 4.05
C ALA A 278 3.92 5.37 4.54
N ASP A 279 3.15 6.20 3.84
CA ASP A 279 3.09 7.63 4.07
C ASP A 279 1.65 8.14 4.15
N ASN A 280 1.47 9.38 4.64
CA ASN A 280 0.15 9.99 4.84
C ASN A 280 -0.84 9.10 5.62
N ILE A 281 -0.37 8.51 6.70
CA ILE A 281 -1.12 7.62 7.56
C ILE A 281 -1.61 8.39 8.79
N GLY A 282 -2.69 9.09 8.71
CA GLY A 282 -3.29 9.84 9.82
C GLY A 282 -2.34 10.71 10.65
N ALA A 283 -2.86 11.46 11.58
CA ALA A 283 -2.07 12.26 12.50
C ALA A 283 -1.74 11.50 13.78
N THR A 284 -0.53 11.66 14.26
CA THR A 284 -0.05 11.02 15.49
C THR A 284 -0.20 9.51 15.43
N GLY A 285 0.63 8.88 14.58
CA GLY A 285 0.73 7.42 14.50
C GLY A 285 1.11 6.84 15.85
N CYS A 286 0.31 5.96 16.41
CA CYS A 286 0.47 5.49 17.78
C CYS A 286 0.63 3.98 17.91
N TYR A 287 0.27 3.21 16.91
CA TYR A 287 0.42 1.77 16.94
C TYR A 287 0.59 1.20 15.53
N ALA A 288 1.45 0.21 15.36
CA ALA A 288 1.58 -0.51 14.11
C ALA A 288 1.96 -1.97 14.36
N THR A 289 1.40 -2.88 13.57
CA THR A 289 1.67 -4.31 13.70
C THR A 289 1.35 -5.07 12.41
N PRO A 290 2.14 -6.11 12.06
CA PRO A 290 1.74 -7.05 11.02
C PRO A 290 0.68 -8.02 11.56
N TRP A 291 -0.31 -8.36 10.73
CA TRP A 291 -1.31 -9.40 11.00
C TRP A 291 -1.93 -9.91 9.69
N ALA A 292 -2.05 -11.23 9.54
CA ALA A 292 -2.72 -11.87 8.39
C ALA A 292 -2.29 -11.32 7.01
N ASN A 293 -0.97 -11.25 6.74
CA ASN A 293 -0.36 -10.74 5.53
C ASN A 293 -0.63 -9.25 5.23
N ARG A 294 -1.03 -8.50 6.25
CA ARG A 294 -1.23 -7.05 6.17
C ARG A 294 -0.47 -6.36 7.29
N TYR A 295 -0.26 -5.07 7.12
CA TYR A 295 0.33 -4.20 8.13
C TYR A 295 -0.70 -3.16 8.54
N TYR A 296 -1.07 -3.14 9.81
CA TYR A 296 -2.10 -2.25 10.35
C TYR A 296 -1.45 -1.14 11.13
N ILE A 297 -1.82 0.09 10.84
CA ILE A 297 -1.31 1.29 11.48
C ILE A 297 -2.48 2.07 12.05
N ILE A 298 -2.38 2.42 13.32
CA ILE A 298 -3.40 3.19 14.04
C ILE A 298 -2.85 4.57 14.33
N ALA A 299 -3.62 5.59 13.95
CA ALA A 299 -3.35 6.99 14.26
C ALA A 299 -4.43 7.54 15.20
N LYS A 300 -4.09 8.56 15.99
CA LYS A 300 -5.05 9.21 16.88
C LYS A 300 -6.15 9.90 16.09
N GLN A 301 -5.77 10.66 15.08
CA GLN A 301 -6.69 11.44 14.26
C GLN A 301 -6.53 11.09 12.77
N PRO A 302 -7.54 11.31 11.96
CA PRO A 302 -7.48 10.92 10.56
C PRO A 302 -6.53 11.79 9.74
N LYS A 303 -6.27 13.02 10.22
CA LYS A 303 -5.47 14.00 9.49
C LYS A 303 -4.83 15.00 10.45
N ASP A 304 -3.57 15.35 10.22
CA ASP A 304 -2.94 16.52 10.85
C ASP A 304 -3.45 17.82 10.22
N ASN A 305 -3.50 18.89 11.04
CA ASN A 305 -3.95 20.20 10.57
C ASN A 305 -3.07 20.81 9.48
N GLY A 306 -1.79 20.43 9.43
CA GLY A 306 -0.83 20.87 8.43
C GLY A 306 -0.74 19.97 7.19
N ALA A 307 -1.37 18.78 7.23
CA ALA A 307 -1.36 17.87 6.10
C ALA A 307 -2.44 18.22 5.07
N GLU A 308 -2.18 17.93 3.80
CA GLU A 308 -3.12 18.21 2.72
C GLU A 308 -4.23 17.16 2.64
N VAL A 309 -3.91 15.89 2.86
CA VAL A 309 -4.81 14.75 2.69
C VAL A 309 -5.10 14.03 4.00
N SER A 310 -6.24 13.37 4.09
CA SER A 310 -6.57 12.48 5.20
C SER A 310 -5.89 11.13 5.01
N GLY A 311 -5.23 10.63 6.08
CA GLY A 311 -4.68 9.28 6.13
C GLY A 311 -5.60 8.27 6.82
N GLY A 312 -6.70 8.74 7.42
CA GLY A 312 -7.59 7.91 8.24
C GLY A 312 -6.98 7.55 9.60
N ARG A 313 -7.82 7.04 10.50
CA ARG A 313 -7.40 6.54 11.81
C ARG A 313 -6.85 5.12 11.76
N ILE A 314 -7.21 4.36 10.73
CA ILE A 314 -6.62 3.06 10.43
C ILE A 314 -6.11 3.10 9.00
N THR A 315 -4.83 2.81 8.83
CA THR A 315 -4.25 2.53 7.53
C THR A 315 -3.89 1.04 7.47
N VAL A 316 -4.35 0.38 6.41
CA VAL A 316 -4.05 -1.03 6.16
C VAL A 316 -3.16 -1.12 4.93
N CYS A 317 -1.97 -1.69 5.09
CA CYS A 317 -1.03 -1.92 4.00
C CYS A 317 -0.90 -3.43 3.70
N ASP A 318 -0.55 -3.75 2.47
CA ASP A 318 -0.04 -5.07 2.11
C ASP A 318 1.32 -5.28 2.78
N ALA A 319 1.51 -6.40 3.49
CA ALA A 319 2.71 -6.61 4.28
C ALA A 319 3.99 -6.83 3.45
N ASN A 320 3.85 -7.23 2.18
CA ASN A 320 5.01 -7.50 1.32
C ASN A 320 5.47 -6.26 0.55
N SER A 321 4.57 -5.34 0.24
CA SER A 321 4.86 -4.16 -0.58
C SER A 321 4.72 -2.84 0.18
N MET A 322 4.18 -2.86 1.39
CA MET A 322 3.76 -1.69 2.17
C MET A 322 2.76 -0.77 1.44
N ARG A 323 2.19 -1.25 0.34
CA ARG A 323 1.16 -0.53 -0.40
C ARG A 323 -0.10 -0.36 0.44
N VAL A 324 -0.62 0.86 0.50
CA VAL A 324 -1.89 1.16 1.17
C VAL A 324 -3.04 0.45 0.44
N LEU A 325 -3.75 -0.42 1.14
CA LEU A 325 -4.92 -1.14 0.67
C LEU A 325 -6.22 -0.42 1.03
N LYS A 326 -6.27 0.15 2.24
CA LYS A 326 -7.47 0.81 2.77
C LYS A 326 -7.07 1.84 3.82
N GLN A 327 -7.79 2.94 3.83
CA GLN A 327 -7.77 3.93 4.91
C GLN A 327 -9.19 4.08 5.47
N ILE A 328 -9.32 4.00 6.80
CA ILE A 328 -10.60 4.09 7.50
C ILE A 328 -10.58 5.38 8.31
N GLU A 329 -11.43 6.32 7.92
CA GLU A 329 -11.49 7.68 8.48
C GLU A 329 -11.83 7.66 9.97
N ASN A 330 -12.84 6.87 10.36
CA ASN A 330 -13.34 6.84 11.72
C ASN A 330 -13.46 5.41 12.23
N ILE A 331 -13.04 5.18 13.49
CA ILE A 331 -13.21 3.91 14.18
C ILE A 331 -14.57 3.89 14.87
N GLY A 332 -14.88 4.94 15.61
CA GLY A 332 -16.15 5.17 16.28
C GLY A 332 -16.66 6.57 15.97
N GLY A 333 -16.88 7.38 17.01
CA GLY A 333 -17.26 8.79 16.84
C GLY A 333 -16.15 9.63 16.20
N ALA A 334 -16.52 10.75 15.56
CA ALA A 334 -15.58 11.63 14.88
C ALA A 334 -14.45 12.19 15.79
N ASN A 335 -14.68 12.23 17.09
CA ASN A 335 -13.72 12.75 18.08
C ASN A 335 -12.99 11.62 18.85
N GLU A 336 -13.23 10.37 18.51
CA GLU A 336 -12.57 9.23 19.16
C GLU A 336 -11.18 9.03 18.56
N ASP A 337 -10.15 9.22 19.35
CA ASP A 337 -8.78 8.96 18.92
C ASP A 337 -8.49 7.45 18.87
N GLY A 338 -7.83 6.97 17.81
CA GLY A 338 -7.32 5.61 17.75
C GLY A 338 -6.19 5.37 18.77
N ARG A 339 -6.03 4.11 19.22
CA ARG A 339 -5.02 3.74 20.24
C ARG A 339 -4.20 2.50 19.85
N SER A 340 -4.83 1.35 19.69
CA SER A 340 -4.10 0.11 19.38
C SER A 340 -4.94 -0.87 18.55
N PHE A 341 -4.29 -1.90 18.06
CA PHE A 341 -4.87 -3.00 17.29
C PHE A 341 -4.53 -4.34 17.95
N CYS A 342 -5.46 -5.28 17.92
CA CYS A 342 -5.24 -6.65 18.38
C CYS A 342 -5.93 -7.63 17.44
N GLY A 343 -5.16 -8.43 16.69
CA GLY A 343 -5.71 -9.50 15.85
C GLY A 343 -6.36 -10.61 16.67
N ILE A 344 -7.55 -11.04 16.29
CA ILE A 344 -8.29 -12.13 16.92
C ILE A 344 -8.12 -13.42 16.13
N ASP A 345 -8.41 -13.38 14.85
CA ASP A 345 -8.24 -14.46 13.89
C ASP A 345 -7.96 -13.87 12.50
N GLU A 346 -8.02 -14.67 11.45
CA GLU A 346 -7.76 -14.20 10.07
C GLU A 346 -8.86 -13.26 9.55
N HIS A 347 -10.02 -13.25 10.18
CA HIS A 347 -11.20 -12.49 9.75
C HIS A 347 -11.54 -11.31 10.67
N ARG A 348 -11.02 -11.26 11.90
CA ARG A 348 -11.43 -10.28 12.92
C ARG A 348 -10.24 -9.74 13.72
N ALA A 349 -10.37 -8.49 14.07
CA ALA A 349 -9.49 -7.83 15.03
C ALA A 349 -10.27 -6.88 15.93
N TYR A 350 -9.65 -6.48 17.03
CA TYR A 350 -10.12 -5.35 17.83
C TYR A 350 -9.25 -4.12 17.60
N VAL A 351 -9.90 -2.97 17.61
CA VAL A 351 -9.24 -1.66 17.61
C VAL A 351 -9.73 -0.87 18.80
N SER A 352 -8.81 -0.34 19.60
CA SER A 352 -9.13 0.48 20.76
C SER A 352 -9.06 1.97 20.43
N THR A 353 -9.88 2.75 21.13
CA THR A 353 -9.97 4.21 21.03
C THR A 353 -10.00 4.86 22.41
N THR A 354 -10.10 6.19 22.44
CA THR A 354 -10.36 6.93 23.69
C THR A 354 -11.70 6.60 24.35
N GLU A 355 -12.67 6.05 23.61
CA GLU A 355 -14.04 5.85 24.11
C GLU A 355 -14.54 4.41 24.00
N GLY A 356 -13.80 3.52 23.37
CA GLY A 356 -14.26 2.16 23.21
C GLY A 356 -13.26 1.20 22.58
N ILE A 357 -13.70 -0.04 22.51
CA ILE A 357 -13.08 -1.11 21.72
C ILE A 357 -14.09 -1.51 20.65
N TYR A 358 -13.61 -1.61 19.43
CA TYR A 358 -14.41 -1.91 18.26
C TYR A 358 -13.90 -3.17 17.56
N GLU A 359 -14.82 -3.92 16.98
CA GLU A 359 -14.46 -5.03 16.09
C GLU A 359 -14.27 -4.51 14.67
N LEU A 360 -13.14 -4.89 14.07
CA LEU A 360 -12.79 -4.68 12.69
C LEU A 360 -12.92 -5.99 11.93
N ASP A 361 -13.77 -6.01 10.91
CA ASP A 361 -13.85 -7.07 9.91
C ASP A 361 -12.62 -6.96 8.99
N LEU A 362 -11.79 -8.00 8.96
CA LEU A 362 -10.55 -8.01 8.17
C LEU A 362 -10.79 -8.42 6.71
N ASP A 363 -11.92 -9.01 6.37
CA ASP A 363 -12.25 -9.37 4.99
C ASP A 363 -12.71 -8.13 4.21
N ASN A 364 -13.57 -7.31 4.84
CA ASN A 364 -14.14 -6.12 4.21
C ASN A 364 -13.40 -4.83 4.60
N LEU A 365 -12.55 -4.87 5.62
CA LEU A 365 -11.85 -3.73 6.21
C LEU A 365 -12.84 -2.64 6.67
N GLU A 366 -13.80 -3.04 7.51
CA GLU A 366 -14.85 -2.18 8.03
C GLU A 366 -15.06 -2.41 9.52
N ILE A 367 -15.38 -1.33 10.25
CA ILE A 367 -15.77 -1.41 11.66
C ILE A 367 -17.20 -1.93 11.73
N THR A 368 -17.41 -3.03 12.44
CA THR A 368 -18.70 -3.73 12.48
C THR A 368 -19.53 -3.41 13.72
N LYS A 369 -18.89 -3.34 14.88
CA LYS A 369 -19.60 -3.08 16.14
C LYS A 369 -18.68 -2.55 17.23
N LYS A 370 -19.27 -1.92 18.23
CA LYS A 370 -18.60 -1.57 19.49
C LYS A 370 -18.69 -2.78 20.45
N VAL A 371 -17.53 -3.22 20.92
CA VAL A 371 -17.37 -4.36 21.85
C VAL A 371 -17.47 -3.87 23.30
N LEU A 372 -16.81 -2.77 23.61
CA LEU A 372 -16.74 -2.23 24.96
C LEU A 372 -16.72 -0.70 24.93
N SER A 373 -17.33 -0.05 25.92
CA SER A 373 -17.31 1.41 26.08
C SER A 373 -16.68 1.78 27.40
N THR A 374 -15.98 2.92 27.47
CA THR A 374 -15.66 3.53 28.76
C THR A 374 -16.83 4.40 29.22
N GLU A 375 -17.02 4.49 30.54
CA GLU A 375 -18.03 5.36 31.14
C GLU A 375 -17.52 6.79 31.35
N ASN A 376 -16.20 7.00 31.20
CA ASN A 376 -15.57 8.25 31.51
C ASN A 376 -14.54 8.62 30.43
N TYR A 377 -14.75 9.72 29.76
CA TYR A 377 -13.84 10.27 28.75
C TYR A 377 -12.37 10.40 29.20
N ASN A 378 -12.14 10.54 30.50
CA ASN A 378 -10.77 10.64 31.04
C ASN A 378 -10.06 9.29 31.16
N THR A 379 -10.76 8.19 30.99
CA THR A 379 -10.22 6.83 30.99
C THR A 379 -10.32 6.24 29.61
N GLN A 380 -9.25 6.34 28.84
CA GLN A 380 -9.19 5.83 27.47
C GLN A 380 -8.73 4.38 27.46
N PHE A 381 -9.14 3.64 26.47
CA PHE A 381 -8.55 2.34 26.21
C PHE A 381 -7.14 2.48 25.64
N GLY A 382 -6.28 1.57 26.00
CA GLY A 382 -4.89 1.55 25.59
C GLY A 382 -4.54 0.27 24.86
N ASN A 383 -3.42 -0.32 25.30
CA ASN A 383 -2.88 -1.53 24.71
C ASN A 383 -3.80 -2.74 24.93
N MET A 384 -3.82 -3.62 23.94
CA MET A 384 -4.53 -4.90 23.95
C MET A 384 -3.59 -6.02 23.55
N VAL A 385 -3.71 -7.17 24.24
CA VAL A 385 -2.94 -8.36 23.91
C VAL A 385 -3.85 -9.58 23.90
N ARG A 386 -3.80 -10.38 22.85
CA ARG A 386 -4.48 -11.67 22.80
C ARG A 386 -3.72 -12.72 23.61
N PHE A 387 -4.43 -13.46 24.43
CA PHE A 387 -3.93 -14.57 25.21
C PHE A 387 -4.92 -15.76 25.18
N GLY A 388 -4.60 -16.75 24.35
CA GLY A 388 -5.52 -17.88 24.12
C GLY A 388 -6.87 -17.42 23.56
N ASP A 389 -7.94 -17.75 24.28
CA ASP A 389 -9.31 -17.39 23.90
C ASP A 389 -9.74 -15.99 24.40
N TYR A 390 -8.82 -15.25 24.98
CA TYR A 390 -9.11 -13.94 25.58
C TYR A 390 -8.27 -12.82 24.94
N VAL A 391 -8.81 -11.61 25.00
CA VAL A 391 -8.06 -10.37 24.84
C VAL A 391 -8.04 -9.65 26.18
N LEU A 392 -6.83 -9.28 26.61
CA LEU A 392 -6.65 -8.40 27.75
C LEU A 392 -6.53 -6.97 27.22
N ALA A 393 -7.40 -6.09 27.70
CA ALA A 393 -7.47 -4.69 27.26
C ALA A 393 -7.33 -3.75 28.45
N THR A 394 -6.38 -2.82 28.36
CA THR A 394 -6.17 -1.83 29.42
C THR A 394 -7.13 -0.65 29.27
N GLU A 395 -7.79 -0.25 30.36
CA GLU A 395 -8.42 1.04 30.53
C GLU A 395 -7.49 1.88 31.43
N TYR A 396 -6.93 2.94 30.87
CA TYR A 396 -5.86 3.70 31.52
C TYR A 396 -6.24 4.18 32.92
N GLY A 397 -5.39 3.83 33.89
CA GLY A 397 -5.52 4.24 35.27
C GLY A 397 -6.73 3.65 36.04
N LYS A 398 -7.43 2.64 35.50
CA LYS A 398 -8.67 2.15 36.10
C LYS A 398 -8.82 0.62 36.10
N ASN A 399 -8.84 -0.02 34.92
CA ASN A 399 -9.15 -1.43 34.80
C ASN A 399 -8.28 -2.18 33.78
N LEU A 400 -8.21 -3.50 33.98
CA LEU A 400 -7.84 -4.45 32.92
C LEU A 400 -9.06 -5.32 32.66
N PHE A 401 -9.55 -5.33 31.42
CA PHE A 401 -10.65 -6.16 30.98
C PHE A 401 -10.13 -7.46 30.36
N VAL A 402 -10.79 -8.57 30.69
CA VAL A 402 -10.59 -9.86 30.04
C VAL A 402 -11.81 -10.11 29.17
N ILE A 403 -11.63 -10.09 27.86
CA ILE A 403 -12.70 -10.20 26.86
C ILE A 403 -12.59 -11.56 26.18
N ASN A 404 -13.67 -12.33 26.16
CA ASN A 404 -13.74 -13.59 25.43
C ASN A 404 -13.85 -13.31 23.91
N CYS A 405 -12.93 -13.88 23.12
CA CYS A 405 -12.88 -13.68 21.67
C CYS A 405 -14.06 -14.31 20.92
N ALA A 406 -14.69 -15.35 21.47
CA ALA A 406 -15.75 -16.08 20.77
C ALA A 406 -17.06 -15.29 20.69
N ASP A 407 -17.40 -14.55 21.75
CA ASP A 407 -18.69 -13.86 21.87
C ASP A 407 -18.56 -12.36 22.22
N ASN A 408 -17.34 -11.87 22.36
CA ASN A 408 -17.03 -10.48 22.73
C ASN A 408 -17.52 -10.08 24.13
N THR A 409 -17.75 -11.03 25.03
CA THR A 409 -18.17 -10.73 26.39
C THR A 409 -17.00 -10.44 27.31
N VAL A 410 -17.18 -9.47 28.21
CA VAL A 410 -16.23 -9.23 29.30
C VAL A 410 -16.45 -10.27 30.36
N VAL A 411 -15.55 -11.24 30.49
CA VAL A 411 -15.63 -12.32 31.46
C VAL A 411 -15.08 -11.92 32.83
N LYS A 412 -14.16 -10.95 32.86
CA LYS A 412 -13.58 -10.42 34.09
C LYS A 412 -13.15 -8.98 33.94
N THR A 413 -13.32 -8.20 34.97
CA THR A 413 -12.78 -6.85 35.12
C THR A 413 -11.90 -6.85 36.36
N LEU A 414 -10.63 -6.54 36.15
CA LEU A 414 -9.64 -6.43 37.22
C LEU A 414 -9.38 -4.95 37.50
N PRO A 415 -9.83 -4.42 38.62
CA PRO A 415 -9.50 -3.07 39.04
C PRO A 415 -7.99 -2.96 39.21
N CYS A 416 -7.35 -2.21 38.34
CA CYS A 416 -5.93 -1.96 38.41
C CYS A 416 -5.57 -0.70 37.62
N THR A 417 -4.47 -0.11 37.98
CA THR A 417 -3.94 1.06 37.29
C THR A 417 -3.05 0.61 36.12
N ALA A 418 -3.53 -0.38 35.34
CA ALA A 418 -2.77 -0.96 34.24
C ALA A 418 -2.35 0.10 33.25
N ALA A 419 -1.04 0.22 33.05
CA ALA A 419 -0.46 1.08 32.03
C ALA A 419 -0.11 0.31 30.77
N SER A 420 0.27 -0.97 30.89
CA SER A 420 0.66 -1.80 29.75
C SER A 420 0.46 -3.28 30.05
N VAL A 421 0.19 -4.05 28.99
CA VAL A 421 0.18 -5.51 28.97
C VAL A 421 1.16 -5.98 27.93
N VAL A 422 2.02 -6.92 28.27
CA VAL A 422 3.08 -7.44 27.41
C VAL A 422 3.10 -8.97 27.48
N MET A 423 3.24 -9.62 26.32
CA MET A 423 3.52 -11.04 26.24
C MET A 423 5.03 -11.26 26.20
N ALA A 424 5.53 -12.05 27.13
CA ALA A 424 6.92 -12.47 27.16
C ALA A 424 7.20 -13.59 26.14
N LYS A 425 8.46 -13.83 25.84
CA LYS A 425 8.90 -14.81 24.85
C LYS A 425 8.49 -16.27 25.22
N ASP A 426 8.33 -16.57 26.50
CA ASP A 426 7.86 -17.85 27.01
C ASP A 426 6.32 -18.01 26.92
N GLY A 427 5.62 -17.03 26.39
CA GLY A 427 4.17 -16.99 26.31
C GLY A 427 3.47 -16.52 27.60
N SER A 428 4.19 -16.19 28.66
CA SER A 428 3.60 -15.59 29.86
C SER A 428 3.19 -14.15 29.59
N LEU A 429 2.14 -13.72 30.29
CA LEU A 429 1.59 -12.38 30.12
C LEU A 429 1.81 -11.56 31.38
N TRP A 430 2.37 -10.36 31.19
CA TRP A 430 2.75 -9.45 32.25
C TRP A 430 2.02 -8.14 32.16
N VAL A 431 1.60 -7.62 33.30
CA VAL A 431 0.86 -6.37 33.43
C VAL A 431 1.65 -5.42 34.31
N SER A 432 1.94 -4.23 33.79
CA SER A 432 2.53 -3.17 34.61
C SER A 432 1.44 -2.29 35.19
N THR A 433 1.57 -1.99 36.47
CA THR A 433 0.67 -1.11 37.21
C THR A 433 1.47 -0.07 37.97
N THR A 434 0.82 0.92 38.59
CA THR A 434 1.49 1.87 39.51
C THR A 434 2.00 1.18 40.77
N GLU A 435 1.53 -0.02 41.07
CA GLU A 435 1.94 -0.78 42.25
C GLU A 435 3.06 -1.78 41.97
N GLY A 436 3.44 -1.95 40.69
CA GLY A 436 4.50 -2.85 40.26
C GLY A 436 4.12 -3.68 39.04
N ILE A 437 4.72 -4.86 38.93
CA ILE A 437 4.51 -5.79 37.82
C ILE A 437 3.78 -7.03 38.36
N SER A 438 2.78 -7.49 37.59
CA SER A 438 2.03 -8.71 37.92
C SER A 438 2.04 -9.66 36.72
N ARG A 439 2.05 -10.95 37.01
CA ARG A 439 1.79 -11.99 36.00
C ARG A 439 0.29 -12.25 35.91
N PHE A 440 -0.21 -12.41 34.69
CA PHE A 440 -1.60 -12.83 34.50
C PHE A 440 -1.71 -14.36 34.62
N ASN A 441 -2.59 -14.85 35.46
CA ASN A 441 -2.89 -16.26 35.60
C ASN A 441 -4.11 -16.62 34.74
N ALA A 442 -3.89 -17.45 33.70
CA ALA A 442 -4.92 -17.85 32.74
C ALA A 442 -6.02 -18.75 33.32
N GLU A 443 -5.73 -19.51 34.39
CA GLU A 443 -6.70 -20.43 35.00
C GLU A 443 -7.71 -19.68 35.88
N THR A 444 -7.23 -18.73 36.66
CA THR A 444 -8.05 -17.93 37.57
C THR A 444 -8.52 -16.61 36.97
N LEU A 445 -7.90 -16.18 35.88
CA LEU A 445 -8.04 -14.86 35.24
C LEU A 445 -7.72 -13.71 36.21
N ASP A 446 -6.73 -13.91 37.10
CA ASP A 446 -6.29 -12.93 38.10
C ASP A 446 -4.86 -12.47 37.84
N LEU A 447 -4.50 -11.36 38.50
CA LEU A 447 -3.14 -10.85 38.54
C LEU A 447 -2.40 -11.39 39.75
N GLU A 448 -1.24 -11.98 39.54
CA GLU A 448 -0.32 -12.42 40.55
C GLU A 448 0.85 -11.42 40.65
N PRO A 449 0.93 -10.61 41.71
CA PRO A 449 2.01 -9.64 41.85
C PRO A 449 3.38 -10.33 41.91
N LEU A 450 4.34 -9.77 41.16
CA LEU A 450 5.72 -10.23 41.23
C LEU A 450 6.33 -9.79 42.54
N THR A 451 6.64 -10.75 43.41
CA THR A 451 7.36 -10.51 44.66
C THR A 451 8.84 -10.52 44.39
N LEU A 452 9.47 -9.37 44.50
CA LEU A 452 10.93 -9.24 44.39
C LEU A 452 11.59 -9.58 45.71
N GLY A 453 12.85 -10.09 45.65
CA GLY A 453 13.65 -10.32 46.86
C GLY A 453 13.92 -9.05 47.64
N GLU A 454 14.24 -9.18 48.93
CA GLU A 454 14.55 -8.04 49.77
C GLU A 454 15.63 -7.12 49.16
N GLY A 455 15.35 -5.82 49.10
CA GLY A 455 16.28 -4.79 48.61
C GLY A 455 16.22 -4.52 47.09
N ILE A 456 15.29 -5.15 46.35
CA ILE A 456 15.02 -4.83 44.94
C ILE A 456 13.79 -3.92 44.86
N GLU A 457 14.01 -2.66 44.54
CA GLU A 457 12.92 -1.72 44.24
C GLU A 457 12.69 -1.68 42.73
N LEU A 458 11.45 -1.95 42.30
CA LEU A 458 11.02 -1.63 40.94
C LEU A 458 10.98 -0.12 40.77
N PRO A 459 11.54 0.45 39.70
CA PRO A 459 11.30 1.84 39.41
C PRO A 459 9.80 2.06 39.28
N VAL A 460 9.22 2.84 40.18
CA VAL A 460 7.84 3.30 40.10
C VAL A 460 7.76 4.14 38.84
N LEU A 461 7.01 3.69 37.87
CA LEU A 461 6.77 4.42 36.66
C LEU A 461 5.85 5.58 36.98
N SER A 462 6.43 6.77 37.13
CA SER A 462 5.68 7.98 37.46
C SER A 462 4.70 8.31 36.34
N SER A 463 3.49 8.71 36.70
CA SER A 463 2.36 9.07 35.85
C SER A 463 2.52 10.41 35.10
N GLY A 464 3.73 10.76 34.70
CA GLY A 464 3.99 12.01 33.97
C GLY A 464 3.69 11.83 32.47
N ALA A 465 3.05 12.82 31.89
CA ALA A 465 2.68 13.04 30.49
C ALA A 465 3.21 12.00 29.46
N TRP A 466 2.32 11.19 28.94
CA TRP A 466 2.58 9.93 28.30
C TRP A 466 2.40 9.97 26.79
N ASN A 467 3.40 9.53 26.07
CA ASN A 467 3.22 8.83 24.82
C ASN A 467 3.22 7.32 25.13
N PRO A 468 2.07 6.61 25.09
CA PRO A 468 2.02 5.20 25.42
C PRO A 468 2.94 4.33 24.55
N ASP A 469 3.26 4.76 23.34
CA ASP A 469 4.07 4.00 22.40
C ASP A 469 5.56 4.04 22.74
N CYS A 470 6.08 5.19 23.14
CA CYS A 470 7.45 5.31 23.64
C CYS A 470 7.69 4.51 24.92
N PHE A 471 6.63 4.32 25.70
CA PHE A 471 6.70 3.58 26.94
C PHE A 471 6.64 2.06 26.73
N CYS A 472 5.83 1.58 25.81
CA CYS A 472 5.80 0.14 25.48
C CYS A 472 7.18 -0.33 25.00
N ALA A 473 7.85 0.41 24.14
CA ALA A 473 9.22 0.10 23.71
C ALA A 473 10.22 0.17 24.87
N SER A 474 10.11 1.17 25.74
CA SER A 474 10.98 1.35 26.92
C SER A 474 10.69 0.28 27.98
N LEU A 475 9.45 -0.10 28.19
CA LEU A 475 9.07 -1.18 29.11
C LEU A 475 9.49 -2.55 28.60
N GLN A 476 9.35 -2.84 27.31
CA GLN A 476 9.83 -4.09 26.74
C GLN A 476 11.34 -4.23 26.92
N SER A 477 12.12 -3.19 26.65
CA SER A 477 13.56 -3.22 26.84
C SER A 477 13.96 -3.25 28.33
N ASN A 478 13.25 -2.55 29.20
CA ASN A 478 13.53 -2.52 30.64
C ASN A 478 13.03 -3.80 31.33
N LEU A 479 11.89 -4.37 30.88
CA LEU A 479 11.38 -5.63 31.41
C LEU A 479 12.27 -6.81 30.99
N LEU A 480 12.70 -6.88 29.73
CA LEU A 480 13.65 -7.88 29.25
C LEU A 480 14.99 -7.76 29.97
N GLY A 481 15.56 -6.57 30.08
CA GLY A 481 16.80 -6.33 30.83
C GLY A 481 16.67 -6.62 32.33
N PHE A 482 15.47 -6.50 32.88
CA PHE A 482 15.19 -6.83 34.28
C PHE A 482 15.05 -8.33 34.48
N ILE A 483 14.38 -9.05 33.59
CA ILE A 483 14.24 -10.51 33.63
C ILE A 483 15.62 -11.15 33.43
N GLU A 484 16.41 -10.74 32.45
CA GLU A 484 17.79 -11.19 32.27
C GLU A 484 18.67 -10.95 33.51
N LYS A 485 18.46 -9.85 34.21
CA LYS A 485 19.18 -9.53 35.44
C LYS A 485 18.78 -10.40 36.63
N LEU A 486 17.48 -10.76 36.73
CA LEU A 486 16.95 -11.69 37.72
C LEU A 486 17.46 -13.12 37.47
N GLU A 487 17.51 -13.55 36.23
CA GLU A 487 18.07 -14.86 35.83
C GLU A 487 19.53 -14.97 36.22
N HIS A 488 20.32 -13.93 35.97
CA HIS A 488 21.75 -13.89 36.29
C HIS A 488 22.03 -13.89 37.80
N GLN A 489 21.13 -13.31 38.60
CA GLN A 489 21.27 -13.24 40.06
C GLN A 489 20.77 -14.48 40.81
N GLN A 490 19.81 -15.22 40.24
CA GLN A 490 19.16 -16.36 40.91
C GLN A 490 19.48 -17.72 40.29
N GLY A 491 20.22 -17.75 39.19
CA GLY A 491 20.52 -19.00 38.49
C GLY A 491 19.30 -19.73 37.91
N VAL A 492 18.24 -19.00 37.67
CA VAL A 492 17.00 -19.46 37.04
C VAL A 492 17.15 -19.33 35.54
N GLN A 493 17.13 -20.42 34.82
CA GLN A 493 16.94 -20.42 33.35
C GLN A 493 15.45 -20.26 33.05
N VAL A 494 15.08 -19.24 32.31
CA VAL A 494 13.73 -19.04 31.76
C VAL A 494 13.64 -19.61 30.35
#